data_215c61f653a8b3d429912e53c4e7177e
#
_entry.id   215c61f653a8b3d429912e53c4e7177e
#
_cell.length_a   1.000
_cell.length_b   1.000
_cell.length_c   1.000
_cell.angle_alpha   90.00
_cell.angle_beta   90.00
_cell.angle_gamma   90.00
#
_symmetry.space_group_name_H-M   'P 1'
#
loop_
_entity.id
_entity.type
_entity.pdbx_description
1 polymer ?
#
loop_
_entity_poly.entity_id
_entity_poly.type
_entity_poly.pdbx_seq_one_letter_code
_entity_poly.pdbx_strand_id
1 'polypeptide(L)'
;AASGAKAMENAIGKLDKSLLTAEQKTAYDANEAEMKEHAEHIAKNGDNIKHQRSHFVMMSEVVYDLVKNFGAGRPLYHDHCPMARDNQGAMWISEVKEIKNPYFGSGMFKCGRVEEVIQ
;
A
#
# COMPACT_ATOMS: atom_id res chain seq x y z
N ALA A 1 -5.05 9.36 6.62
CA ALA A 1 -3.92 8.42 6.43
C ALA A 1 -3.53 7.73 7.75
N ALA A 2 -3.35 8.49 8.82
CA ALA A 2 -2.94 7.91 10.10
C ALA A 2 -3.93 6.87 10.64
N SER A 3 -5.22 7.13 10.58
CA SER A 3 -6.24 6.19 11.06
C SER A 3 -6.29 4.91 10.21
N GLY A 4 -6.13 5.03 8.90
CA GLY A 4 -6.04 3.87 8.01
C GLY A 4 -4.82 3.02 8.28
N ALA A 5 -3.68 3.65 8.51
CA ALA A 5 -2.43 2.96 8.86
C ALA A 5 -2.56 2.24 10.22
N LYS A 6 -3.22 2.86 11.19
CA LYS A 6 -3.46 2.24 12.49
C LYS A 6 -4.38 1.01 12.36
N ALA A 7 -5.41 1.10 11.53
CA ALA A 7 -6.28 -0.03 11.25
C ALA A 7 -5.50 -1.19 10.61
N MET A 8 -4.58 -0.87 9.71
CA MET A 8 -3.71 -1.86 9.07
C MET A 8 -2.79 -2.54 10.08
N GLU A 9 -2.17 -1.77 10.97
CA GLU A 9 -1.35 -2.29 12.07
C GLU A 9 -2.12 -3.29 12.93
N ASN A 10 -3.34 -2.92 13.30
CA ASN A 10 -4.20 -3.79 14.10
C ASN A 10 -4.59 -5.07 13.35
N ALA A 11 -4.88 -4.96 12.07
CA ALA A 11 -5.23 -6.12 11.23
C ALA A 11 -4.03 -7.08 11.10
N ILE A 12 -2.82 -6.57 10.93
CA ILE A 12 -1.60 -7.38 10.88
C ILE A 12 -1.44 -8.16 12.19
N GLY A 13 -1.65 -7.50 13.33
CA GLY A 13 -1.52 -8.14 14.63
C GLY A 13 -2.59 -9.20 14.92
N LYS A 14 -3.72 -9.15 14.23
CA LYS A 14 -4.84 -10.08 14.43
C LYS A 14 -4.88 -11.22 13.42
N LEU A 15 -4.02 -11.22 12.42
CA LEU A 15 -4.03 -12.24 11.39
C LEU A 15 -3.69 -13.60 11.97
N ASP A 16 -4.56 -14.59 11.73
CA ASP A 16 -4.31 -15.97 12.11
C ASP A 16 -3.51 -16.66 10.99
N LYS A 17 -2.21 -16.76 11.19
CA LYS A 17 -1.28 -17.34 10.21
C LYS A 17 -1.48 -18.84 10.01
N SER A 18 -2.18 -19.51 10.94
CA SER A 18 -2.45 -20.94 10.80
C SER A 18 -3.39 -21.24 9.63
N LEU A 19 -4.10 -20.24 9.14
CA LEU A 19 -4.98 -20.37 7.98
C LEU A 19 -4.25 -20.32 6.64
N LEU A 20 -2.96 -19.98 6.66
CA LEU A 20 -2.15 -19.86 5.44
C LEU A 20 -1.52 -21.20 5.08
N THR A 21 -1.38 -21.45 3.75
CA THR A 21 -0.55 -22.57 3.30
C THR A 21 0.92 -22.27 3.60
N ALA A 22 1.79 -23.28 3.50
CA ALA A 22 3.22 -23.10 3.74
C ALA A 22 3.81 -22.03 2.81
N GLU A 23 3.45 -22.04 1.53
CA GLU A 23 3.92 -21.07 0.54
C GLU A 23 3.41 -19.66 0.85
N GLN A 24 2.12 -19.54 1.21
CA GLN A 24 1.52 -18.27 1.58
C GLN A 24 2.16 -17.71 2.85
N LYS A 25 2.42 -18.55 3.84
CA LYS A 25 3.08 -18.13 5.07
C LYS A 25 4.47 -17.59 4.81
N THR A 26 5.24 -18.25 3.95
CA THR A 26 6.58 -17.79 3.58
C THR A 26 6.53 -16.42 2.91
N ALA A 27 5.61 -16.22 1.96
CA ALA A 27 5.44 -14.94 1.28
C ALA A 27 4.99 -13.85 2.25
N TYR A 28 4.07 -14.17 3.15
CA TYR A 28 3.58 -13.21 4.14
C TYR A 28 4.68 -12.82 5.14
N ASP A 29 5.38 -13.81 5.69
CA ASP A 29 6.44 -13.57 6.69
C ASP A 29 7.57 -12.72 6.11
N ALA A 30 7.88 -12.87 4.81
CA ALA A 30 8.90 -12.06 4.15
C ALA A 30 8.54 -10.56 4.12
N ASN A 31 7.24 -10.22 4.16
CA ASN A 31 6.76 -8.84 4.02
C ASN A 31 6.16 -8.26 5.30
N GLU A 32 5.84 -9.10 6.29
CA GLU A 32 5.11 -8.67 7.49
C GLU A 32 5.84 -7.56 8.27
N ALA A 33 7.12 -7.74 8.52
CA ALA A 33 7.89 -6.79 9.31
C ALA A 33 7.96 -5.41 8.64
N GLU A 34 8.22 -5.38 7.33
CA GLU A 34 8.24 -4.13 6.56
C GLU A 34 6.88 -3.45 6.53
N MET A 35 5.83 -4.22 6.24
CA MET A 35 4.48 -3.69 6.18
C MET A 35 4.06 -3.07 7.52
N LYS A 36 4.37 -3.76 8.61
CA LYS A 36 4.07 -3.30 9.96
C LYS A 36 4.85 -2.03 10.28
N GLU A 37 6.14 -1.99 9.95
CA GLU A 37 7.00 -0.82 10.18
C GLU A 37 6.48 0.40 9.44
N HIS A 38 6.15 0.26 8.16
CA HIS A 38 5.65 1.39 7.37
C HIS A 38 4.28 1.86 7.85
N ALA A 39 3.39 0.94 8.20
CA ALA A 39 2.09 1.30 8.76
C ALA A 39 2.25 2.06 10.09
N GLU A 40 3.16 1.63 10.95
CA GLU A 40 3.44 2.28 12.22
C GLU A 40 3.96 3.70 12.02
N HIS A 41 4.92 3.90 11.11
CA HIS A 41 5.46 5.23 10.81
C HIS A 41 4.39 6.17 10.26
N ILE A 42 3.52 5.69 9.39
CA ILE A 42 2.42 6.49 8.86
C ILE A 42 1.45 6.88 9.98
N ALA A 43 1.10 5.92 10.84
CA ALA A 43 0.16 6.14 11.94
C ALA A 43 0.68 7.17 12.94
N LYS A 44 1.98 7.17 13.22
CA LYS A 44 2.60 8.04 14.24
C LYS A 44 3.00 9.42 13.74
N ASN A 45 2.94 9.68 12.43
CA ASN A 45 3.38 10.93 11.82
C ASN A 45 2.25 11.64 11.08
N GLY A 46 1.08 11.72 11.71
CA GLY A 46 -0.12 12.31 11.13
C GLY A 46 0.00 13.79 10.74
N ASP A 47 0.95 14.51 11.33
CA ASP A 47 1.24 15.92 11.07
C ASP A 47 2.38 16.12 10.06
N ASN A 48 2.96 15.05 9.53
CA ASN A 48 4.08 15.10 8.60
C ASN A 48 3.77 14.30 7.33
N ILE A 49 3.09 14.94 6.38
CA ILE A 49 2.65 14.29 5.15
C ILE A 49 3.82 13.80 4.30
N LYS A 50 4.95 14.52 4.30
CA LYS A 50 6.13 14.11 3.53
C LYS A 50 6.70 12.80 4.05
N HIS A 51 6.80 12.66 5.37
CA HIS A 51 7.26 11.42 6.00
C HIS A 51 6.29 10.26 5.74
N GLN A 52 4.99 10.54 5.86
CA GLN A 52 3.96 9.53 5.58
C GLN A 52 4.06 9.04 4.14
N ARG A 53 4.24 9.95 3.17
CA ARG A 53 4.34 9.59 1.76
C ARG A 53 5.58 8.77 1.45
N SER A 54 6.70 9.04 2.13
CA SER A 54 7.93 8.26 1.93
C SER A 54 7.77 6.80 2.38
N HIS A 55 7.07 6.57 3.47
CA HIS A 55 6.74 5.21 3.92
C HIS A 55 5.66 4.57 3.07
N PHE A 56 4.71 5.35 2.58
CA PHE A 56 3.63 4.85 1.74
C PHE A 56 4.14 4.28 0.41
N VAL A 57 5.20 4.86 -0.17
CA VAL A 57 5.85 4.32 -1.37
C VAL A 57 6.27 2.86 -1.14
N MET A 58 7.01 2.63 -0.06
CA MET A 58 7.54 1.31 0.27
C MET A 58 6.42 0.34 0.67
N MET A 59 5.46 0.81 1.45
CA MET A 59 4.32 0.00 1.85
C MET A 59 3.48 -0.43 0.64
N SER A 60 3.32 0.44 -0.33
CA SER A 60 2.56 0.13 -1.55
C SER A 60 3.20 -1.01 -2.33
N GLU A 61 4.52 -1.05 -2.41
CA GLU A 61 5.26 -2.13 -3.07
C GLU A 61 5.05 -3.46 -2.35
N VAL A 62 5.10 -3.44 -1.02
CA VAL A 62 4.87 -4.64 -0.20
C VAL A 62 3.42 -5.15 -0.37
N VAL A 63 2.46 -4.24 -0.33
CA VAL A 63 1.04 -4.59 -0.52
C VAL A 63 0.81 -5.17 -1.92
N TYR A 64 1.45 -4.60 -2.94
CA TYR A 64 1.37 -5.12 -4.30
C TYR A 64 1.82 -6.58 -4.36
N ASP A 65 2.97 -6.90 -3.77
CA ASP A 65 3.47 -8.27 -3.71
C ASP A 65 2.46 -9.21 -3.04
N LEU A 66 1.90 -8.79 -1.93
CA LEU A 66 0.92 -9.60 -1.20
C LEU A 66 -0.33 -9.86 -2.01
N VAL A 67 -0.92 -8.83 -2.64
CA VAL A 67 -2.16 -9.04 -3.40
C VAL A 67 -1.92 -9.81 -4.69
N LYS A 68 -0.72 -9.75 -5.27
CA LYS A 68 -0.35 -10.59 -6.41
C LYS A 68 -0.27 -12.05 -6.01
N ASN A 69 0.24 -12.34 -4.81
CA ASN A 69 0.38 -13.72 -4.33
C ASN A 69 -0.91 -14.32 -3.79
N PHE A 70 -1.71 -13.52 -3.09
CA PHE A 70 -2.90 -14.00 -2.39
C PHE A 70 -4.21 -13.73 -3.11
N GLY A 71 -4.24 -12.71 -4.00
CA GLY A 71 -5.48 -12.13 -4.47
C GLY A 71 -6.12 -11.28 -3.38
N ALA A 72 -7.19 -10.58 -3.71
CA ALA A 72 -7.84 -9.66 -2.78
C ALA A 72 -9.32 -9.96 -2.58
N GLY A 73 -9.88 -10.98 -3.26
CA GLY A 73 -11.30 -11.28 -3.21
C GLY A 73 -12.17 -10.28 -4.00
N ARG A 74 -11.56 -9.29 -4.60
CA ARG A 74 -12.21 -8.27 -5.44
C ARG A 74 -11.16 -7.65 -6.38
N PRO A 75 -11.60 -6.98 -7.46
CA PRO A 75 -10.64 -6.28 -8.32
C PRO A 75 -9.96 -5.14 -7.57
N LEU A 76 -8.64 -5.06 -7.71
CA LEU A 76 -7.84 -3.93 -7.24
C LEU A 76 -7.10 -3.34 -8.43
N TYR A 77 -6.78 -2.06 -8.34
CA TYR A 77 -6.12 -1.32 -9.40
C TYR A 77 -4.71 -0.94 -8.95
N HIS A 78 -3.73 -1.35 -9.73
CA HIS A 78 -2.34 -0.95 -9.57
C HIS A 78 -2.15 0.34 -10.36
N ASP A 79 -2.08 1.45 -9.66
CA ASP A 79 -1.96 2.78 -10.25
C ASP A 79 -0.51 3.26 -10.19
N HIS A 80 -0.13 4.10 -11.15
CA HIS A 80 1.23 4.63 -11.24
C HIS A 80 1.20 6.10 -11.67
N CYS A 81 2.00 6.93 -11.01
CA CYS A 81 2.23 8.31 -11.41
C CYS A 81 3.72 8.52 -11.69
N PRO A 82 4.13 8.86 -12.93
CA PRO A 82 5.54 9.02 -13.26
C PRO A 82 6.17 10.28 -12.66
N MET A 83 5.37 11.25 -12.27
CA MET A 83 5.84 12.55 -11.75
C MET A 83 6.03 12.56 -10.23
N ALA A 84 5.55 11.54 -9.51
CA ALA A 84 5.70 11.46 -8.06
C ALA A 84 7.17 11.30 -7.69
N ARG A 85 7.55 11.74 -6.49
CA ARG A 85 8.92 11.63 -5.96
C ARG A 85 9.94 12.29 -6.87
N ASP A 86 9.70 13.56 -7.23
CA ASP A 86 10.59 14.32 -8.11
C ASP A 86 10.84 13.59 -9.45
N ASN A 87 9.79 13.10 -10.07
CA ASN A 87 9.82 12.39 -11.35
C ASN A 87 10.48 11.01 -11.33
N GLN A 88 10.69 10.43 -10.16
CA GLN A 88 11.14 9.03 -10.04
C GLN A 88 10.01 8.04 -10.29
N GLY A 89 8.78 8.51 -10.10
CA GLY A 89 7.59 7.67 -10.21
C GLY A 89 7.26 6.97 -8.90
N ALA A 90 5.99 6.67 -8.72
CA ALA A 90 5.50 5.88 -7.58
C ALA A 90 4.20 5.19 -7.95
N MET A 91 3.89 4.11 -7.23
CA MET A 91 2.71 3.31 -7.45
C MET A 91 1.89 3.22 -6.16
N TRP A 92 0.63 2.86 -6.30
CA TRP A 92 -0.25 2.55 -5.17
C TRP A 92 -1.34 1.58 -5.61
N ILE A 93 -2.02 1.01 -4.63
CA ILE A 93 -3.14 0.09 -4.86
C ILE A 93 -4.44 0.81 -4.50
N SER A 94 -5.43 0.71 -5.36
CA SER A 94 -6.73 1.37 -5.17
C SER A 94 -7.87 0.38 -5.36
N GLU A 95 -8.94 0.61 -4.62
CA GLU A 95 -10.20 -0.14 -4.77
C GLU A 95 -11.09 0.42 -5.88
N VAL A 96 -10.78 1.62 -6.37
CA VAL A 96 -11.59 2.29 -7.38
C VAL A 96 -10.77 2.56 -8.64
N LYS A 97 -11.44 2.53 -9.78
CA LYS A 97 -10.80 2.74 -11.07
C LYS A 97 -10.36 4.19 -11.26
N GLU A 98 -11.04 5.13 -10.63
CA GLU A 98 -10.72 6.54 -10.71
C GLU A 98 -9.37 6.83 -10.04
N ILE A 99 -8.51 7.59 -10.72
CA ILE A 99 -7.21 7.98 -10.16
C ILE A 99 -7.41 9.02 -9.05
N LYS A 100 -6.88 8.70 -7.87
CA LYS A 100 -6.86 9.58 -6.70
C LYS A 100 -5.47 9.55 -6.10
N ASN A 101 -4.58 10.37 -6.63
CA ASN A 101 -3.15 10.31 -6.35
C ASN A 101 -2.82 10.67 -4.90
N PRO A 102 -2.31 9.72 -4.08
CA PRO A 102 -2.00 9.98 -2.68
C PRO A 102 -0.69 10.76 -2.48
N TYR A 103 0.15 10.83 -3.51
CA TYR A 103 1.45 11.51 -3.41
C TYR A 103 1.35 13.01 -3.65
N PHE A 104 0.36 13.46 -4.41
CA PHE A 104 0.13 14.88 -4.68
C PHE A 104 -1.11 15.43 -4.00
N GLY A 105 -2.07 14.55 -3.66
CA GLY A 105 -3.32 14.99 -3.08
C GLY A 105 -4.02 16.00 -3.98
N SER A 106 -4.55 17.08 -3.41
CA SER A 106 -5.32 18.09 -4.13
C SER A 106 -4.51 18.85 -5.19
N GLY A 107 -3.17 18.83 -5.11
CA GLY A 107 -2.31 19.52 -6.07
C GLY A 107 -2.36 18.92 -7.46
N MET A 108 -2.28 17.59 -7.56
CA MET A 108 -2.34 16.86 -8.82
C MET A 108 -3.06 15.52 -8.62
N PHE A 109 -4.28 15.61 -8.17
CA PHE A 109 -5.06 14.45 -7.71
C PHE A 109 -5.25 13.37 -8.78
N LYS A 110 -5.35 13.78 -10.04
CA LYS A 110 -5.60 12.87 -11.16
C LYS A 110 -4.34 12.47 -11.94
N CYS A 111 -3.16 12.85 -11.47
CA CYS A 111 -1.92 12.43 -12.12
C CYS A 111 -1.73 10.93 -11.94
N GLY A 112 -1.66 10.20 -13.05
CA GLY A 112 -1.43 8.77 -13.02
C GLY A 112 -2.34 8.01 -13.95
N ARG A 113 -2.12 6.71 -13.98
CA ARG A 113 -2.92 5.78 -14.79
C ARG A 113 -2.99 4.42 -14.13
N VAL A 114 -4.00 3.64 -14.50
CA VAL A 114 -4.08 2.23 -14.09
C VAL A 114 -3.09 1.44 -14.95
N GLU A 115 -2.13 0.81 -14.30
CA GLU A 115 -1.15 -0.06 -14.98
C GLU A 115 -1.65 -1.49 -15.08
N GLU A 116 -2.39 -1.95 -14.08
CA GLU A 116 -2.80 -3.34 -13.99
C GLU A 116 -4.08 -3.45 -13.16
N VAL A 117 -4.96 -4.38 -13.54
CA VAL A 117 -6.10 -4.78 -12.70
C VAL A 117 -5.75 -6.12 -12.06
N ILE A 118 -5.77 -6.17 -10.74
CA ILE A 118 -5.44 -7.37 -9.96
C ILE A 118 -6.76 -8.01 -9.53
N GLN A 119 -6.96 -9.28 -9.90
CA GLN A 119 -8.19 -10.00 -9.57
C GLN A 119 -8.07 -10.76 -8.25
#